data_9393fc9f32ed4347b9a930bc1df21bbd
#
_entry.id   9393fc9f32ed4347b9a930bc1df21bbd
#
_cell.length_a   1.000
_cell.length_b   1.000
_cell.length_c   1.000
_cell.angle_alpha   90.00
_cell.angle_beta   90.00
_cell.angle_gamma   90.00
#
_symmetry.space_group_name_H-M   'P 1'
#
loop_
_entity.id
_entity.type
_entity.pdbx_description
1 polymer ?
#
loop_
_entity_poly.entity_id
_entity_poly.type
_entity_poly.pdbx_seq_one_letter_code
_entity_poly.pdbx_strand_id
1 'polypeptide(L)'
;MNATSTAVVKFSVEVVTLPVSDVDRSLRFYVDRVGFTLDVDYAPNDAFRVVQLTPPGSACSIQIGKGLTNAAAGSVRNTYLVVTDLGAARSHLIERGVEVSEIRHKIPIDAWDGGFAAGLDPAHRDYASFADFSDPDGNRWVLQERGYYNP
;
A
#
# COMPACT_ATOMS: atom_id res chain seq x y z
N MET A 1 -25.90 23.94 34.09
CA MET A 1 -25.17 22.74 33.74
C MET A 1 -24.26 23.03 32.57
N ASN A 2 -23.01 22.77 32.75
CA ASN A 2 -22.04 23.06 31.70
C ASN A 2 -22.08 21.96 30.63
N ALA A 3 -22.28 22.36 29.39
CA ALA A 3 -22.01 21.49 28.28
C ALA A 3 -20.52 21.15 28.30
N THR A 4 -20.17 19.93 28.60
CA THR A 4 -18.81 19.47 28.54
C THR A 4 -18.37 19.46 27.08
N SER A 5 -17.48 20.37 26.74
CA SER A 5 -16.82 20.32 25.45
C SER A 5 -15.99 19.04 25.39
N THR A 6 -16.46 18.08 24.63
CA THR A 6 -15.68 16.87 24.39
C THR A 6 -14.64 17.21 23.33
N ALA A 7 -13.40 17.38 23.75
CA ALA A 7 -12.30 17.47 22.80
C ALA A 7 -12.21 16.14 22.02
N VAL A 8 -12.26 16.22 20.70
CA VAL A 8 -12.03 15.04 19.84
C VAL A 8 -10.55 14.71 19.90
N VAL A 9 -10.23 13.55 20.43
CA VAL A 9 -8.87 13.03 20.37
C VAL A 9 -8.61 12.54 18.95
N LYS A 10 -7.58 13.08 18.31
CA LYS A 10 -7.22 12.71 16.93
C LYS A 10 -6.24 11.56 16.93
N PHE A 11 -6.50 10.60 16.07
CA PHE A 11 -5.60 9.47 15.82
C PHE A 11 -5.22 9.49 14.34
N SER A 12 -3.94 9.28 14.06
CA SER A 12 -3.45 9.14 12.69
C SER A 12 -2.62 7.87 12.59
N VAL A 13 -2.77 7.13 11.51
CA VAL A 13 -1.93 5.96 11.27
C VAL A 13 -0.56 6.47 10.86
N GLU A 14 0.46 6.21 11.67
CA GLU A 14 1.83 6.66 11.42
C GLU A 14 2.60 5.67 10.58
N VAL A 15 2.61 4.41 10.99
CA VAL A 15 3.43 3.39 10.36
C VAL A 15 2.77 2.01 10.49
N VAL A 16 2.91 1.21 9.44
CA VAL A 16 2.47 -0.19 9.41
C VAL A 16 3.70 -1.07 9.21
N THR A 17 3.84 -2.10 10.05
CA THR A 17 4.93 -3.05 9.95
C THR A 17 4.60 -4.17 8.97
N LEU A 18 5.49 -4.41 8.00
CA LEU A 18 5.40 -5.53 7.08
C LEU A 18 6.45 -6.58 7.45
N PRO A 19 6.06 -7.83 7.69
CA PRO A 19 7.01 -8.90 7.99
C PRO A 19 7.72 -9.35 6.72
N VAL A 20 9.06 -9.28 6.74
CA VAL A 20 9.91 -9.67 5.61
C VAL A 20 11.02 -10.59 6.08
N SER A 21 11.52 -11.45 5.18
CA SER A 21 12.60 -12.40 5.50
C SER A 21 13.99 -11.86 5.17
N ASP A 22 14.10 -10.94 4.21
CA ASP A 22 15.36 -10.35 3.75
C ASP A 22 15.16 -8.84 3.59
N VAL A 23 15.67 -8.09 4.54
CA VAL A 23 15.45 -6.63 4.60
C VAL A 23 16.07 -5.92 3.40
N ASP A 24 17.28 -6.29 3.00
CA ASP A 24 17.95 -5.65 1.85
C ASP A 24 17.20 -5.90 0.53
N ARG A 25 16.72 -7.12 0.34
CA ARG A 25 15.91 -7.46 -0.85
C ARG A 25 14.62 -6.65 -0.88
N SER A 26 13.93 -6.56 0.23
CA SER A 26 12.68 -5.79 0.34
C SER A 26 12.93 -4.30 0.19
N LEU A 27 14.01 -3.78 0.75
CA LEU A 27 14.42 -2.38 0.59
C LEU A 27 14.63 -2.03 -0.88
N ARG A 28 15.36 -2.86 -1.62
CA ARG A 28 15.57 -2.65 -3.06
C ARG A 28 14.25 -2.69 -3.84
N PHE A 29 13.37 -3.61 -3.48
CA PHE A 29 12.05 -3.71 -4.12
C PHE A 29 11.23 -2.42 -3.92
N TYR A 30 11.08 -1.97 -2.68
CA TYR A 30 10.27 -0.81 -2.39
C TYR A 30 10.86 0.50 -2.90
N VAL A 31 12.16 0.68 -2.84
CA VAL A 31 12.82 1.91 -3.31
C VAL A 31 13.01 1.90 -4.81
N ASP A 32 13.62 0.86 -5.36
CA ASP A 32 14.05 0.87 -6.76
C ASP A 32 12.93 0.53 -7.73
N ARG A 33 11.99 -0.33 -7.33
CA ARG A 33 10.90 -0.77 -8.20
C ARG A 33 9.59 -0.04 -7.93
N VAL A 34 9.16 0.01 -6.68
CA VAL A 34 7.87 0.66 -6.33
C VAL A 34 8.03 2.18 -6.22
N GLY A 35 9.19 2.66 -5.81
CA GLY A 35 9.49 4.08 -5.75
C GLY A 35 9.18 4.73 -4.41
N PHE A 36 9.15 3.96 -3.32
CA PHE A 36 8.99 4.53 -1.98
C PHE A 36 10.26 5.25 -1.55
N THR A 37 10.11 6.29 -0.74
CA THR A 37 11.23 7.04 -0.19
C THR A 37 11.75 6.38 1.08
N LEU A 38 13.06 6.17 1.16
CA LEU A 38 13.72 5.68 2.37
C LEU A 38 13.87 6.85 3.37
N ASP A 39 13.24 6.71 4.54
CA ASP A 39 13.29 7.73 5.59
C ASP A 39 14.29 7.39 6.70
N VAL A 40 14.31 6.12 7.12
CA VAL A 40 15.14 5.63 8.22
C VAL A 40 15.71 4.27 7.85
N ASP A 41 16.98 4.09 8.12
CA ASP A 41 17.64 2.78 8.14
C ASP A 41 18.56 2.75 9.36
N TYR A 42 18.14 2.02 10.39
CA TYR A 42 18.84 2.00 11.67
C TYR A 42 19.03 0.54 12.13
N ALA A 43 20.29 0.19 12.35
CA ALA A 43 20.67 -1.16 12.77
C ALA A 43 21.79 -1.04 13.82
N PRO A 44 21.44 -0.98 15.12
CA PRO A 44 22.45 -0.85 16.19
C PRO A 44 23.24 -2.14 16.42
N ASN A 45 22.70 -3.28 15.99
CA ASN A 45 23.33 -4.60 16.12
C ASN A 45 22.72 -5.57 15.11
N ASP A 46 23.20 -6.81 15.09
CA ASP A 46 22.76 -7.82 14.11
C ASP A 46 21.35 -8.38 14.38
N ALA A 47 20.80 -8.14 15.56
CA ALA A 47 19.50 -8.68 15.96
C ALA A 47 18.34 -7.70 15.71
N PHE A 48 18.64 -6.44 15.44
CA PHE A 48 17.62 -5.41 15.30
C PHE A 48 17.93 -4.45 14.16
N ARG A 49 16.97 -4.23 13.29
CA ARG A 49 17.04 -3.24 12.22
C ARG A 49 15.66 -2.68 11.93
N VAL A 50 15.56 -1.38 11.76
CA VAL A 50 14.35 -0.68 11.34
C VAL A 50 14.62 0.06 10.06
N VAL A 51 13.84 -0.22 9.03
CA VAL A 51 13.85 0.52 7.77
C VAL A 51 12.46 1.08 7.58
N GLN A 52 12.34 2.40 7.56
CA GLN A 52 11.06 3.09 7.34
C GLN A 52 11.04 3.67 5.94
N LEU A 53 9.93 3.42 5.25
CA LEU A 53 9.70 3.80 3.86
C LEU A 53 8.36 4.52 3.76
N THR A 54 8.31 5.57 2.94
CA THR A 54 7.06 6.32 2.74
C THR A 54 6.71 6.37 1.26
N PRO A 55 5.51 5.91 0.88
CA PRO A 55 5.01 6.13 -0.48
C PRO A 55 4.94 7.62 -0.80
N PRO A 56 5.32 8.07 -2.02
CA PRO A 56 5.19 9.46 -2.40
C PRO A 56 3.75 9.97 -2.20
N GLY A 57 3.59 11.06 -1.48
CA GLY A 57 2.28 11.66 -1.20
C GLY A 57 1.52 11.06 -0.03
N SER A 58 2.07 10.05 0.65
CA SER A 58 1.42 9.41 1.80
C SER A 58 1.86 10.06 3.12
N ALA A 59 0.91 10.21 4.05
CA ALA A 59 1.20 10.60 5.42
C ALA A 59 1.57 9.38 6.30
N CYS A 60 1.14 8.19 5.90
CA CYS A 60 1.44 6.94 6.59
C CYS A 60 2.63 6.26 5.92
N SER A 61 3.53 5.71 6.74
CA SER A 61 4.73 4.99 6.29
C SER A 61 4.57 3.49 6.52
N ILE A 62 5.47 2.71 5.93
CA ILE A 62 5.66 1.32 6.31
C ILE A 62 7.04 1.16 6.94
N GLN A 63 7.18 0.12 7.77
CA GLN A 63 8.49 -0.30 8.25
C GLN A 63 8.69 -1.78 8.00
N ILE A 64 9.91 -2.11 7.62
CA ILE A 64 10.41 -3.46 7.48
C ILE A 64 11.67 -3.57 8.33
N GLY A 65 12.07 -4.75 8.72
CA GLY A 65 13.27 -4.85 9.52
C GLY A 65 13.47 -6.21 10.13
N LYS A 66 14.31 -6.23 11.13
CA LYS A 66 14.69 -7.41 11.87
C LYS A 66 14.42 -7.18 13.35
N GLY A 67 13.74 -8.12 14.00
CA GLY A 67 13.36 -7.98 15.40
C GLY A 67 12.17 -7.07 15.66
N LEU A 68 11.36 -6.76 14.65
CA LEU A 68 10.20 -5.87 14.77
C LEU A 68 8.90 -6.61 15.06
N THR A 69 8.75 -7.83 14.57
CA THR A 69 7.50 -8.58 14.66
C THR A 69 7.78 -10.08 14.60
N ASN A 70 6.89 -10.88 15.21
CA ASN A 70 6.93 -12.35 15.09
C ASN A 70 6.02 -12.84 13.97
N ALA A 71 5.33 -11.96 13.25
CA ALA A 71 4.47 -12.37 12.16
C ALA A 71 5.29 -13.05 11.06
N ALA A 72 4.71 -14.05 10.42
CA ALA A 72 5.36 -14.76 9.34
C ALA A 72 5.65 -13.81 8.16
N ALA A 73 6.84 -13.91 7.58
CA ALA A 73 7.20 -13.12 6.40
C ALA A 73 6.17 -13.32 5.30
N GLY A 74 5.72 -12.20 4.68
CA GLY A 74 4.72 -12.23 3.61
C GLY A 74 3.28 -12.43 4.07
N SER A 75 2.99 -12.39 5.37
CA SER A 75 1.65 -12.68 5.89
C SER A 75 0.66 -11.52 5.83
N VAL A 76 1.10 -10.33 5.52
CA VAL A 76 0.20 -9.16 5.43
C VAL A 76 -0.50 -9.12 4.07
N ARG A 77 -1.82 -8.99 4.11
CA ARG A 77 -2.66 -8.93 2.92
C ARG A 77 -3.46 -7.64 2.89
N ASN A 78 -3.75 -7.16 1.67
CA ASN A 78 -4.71 -6.08 1.45
C ASN A 78 -4.33 -4.76 2.13
N THR A 79 -3.07 -4.36 2.05
CA THR A 79 -2.67 -2.98 2.32
C THR A 79 -2.96 -2.15 1.07
N TYR A 80 -3.74 -1.10 1.21
CA TYR A 80 -4.24 -0.32 0.08
C TYR A 80 -3.37 0.89 -0.20
N LEU A 81 -3.09 1.09 -1.49
CA LEU A 81 -2.49 2.32 -2.01
C LEU A 81 -3.50 2.98 -2.95
N VAL A 82 -3.79 4.23 -2.72
CA VAL A 82 -4.68 5.01 -3.59
C VAL A 82 -3.85 5.69 -4.67
N VAL A 83 -4.28 5.56 -5.91
CA VAL A 83 -3.69 6.22 -7.08
C VAL A 83 -4.78 6.94 -7.87
N THR A 84 -4.41 8.03 -8.55
CA THR A 84 -5.39 8.80 -9.31
C THR A 84 -5.66 8.23 -10.70
N ASP A 85 -4.70 7.48 -11.25
CA ASP A 85 -4.82 6.81 -12.55
C ASP A 85 -4.27 5.40 -12.42
N LEU A 86 -5.17 4.44 -12.29
CA LEU A 86 -4.79 3.05 -12.03
C LEU A 86 -4.07 2.43 -13.23
N GLY A 87 -4.49 2.72 -14.45
CA GLY A 87 -3.83 2.22 -15.64
C GLY A 87 -2.39 2.72 -15.73
N ALA A 88 -2.16 3.99 -15.47
CA ALA A 88 -0.83 4.60 -15.46
C ALA A 88 0.04 4.01 -14.33
N ALA A 89 -0.50 3.87 -13.13
CA ALA A 89 0.22 3.29 -12.01
C ALA A 89 0.63 1.83 -12.29
N ARG A 90 -0.29 1.05 -12.85
CA ARG A 90 -0.01 -0.34 -13.25
C ARG A 90 1.12 -0.42 -14.27
N SER A 91 1.05 0.38 -15.32
CA SER A 91 2.09 0.41 -16.36
C SER A 91 3.44 0.83 -15.80
N HIS A 92 3.46 1.82 -14.93
CA HIS A 92 4.68 2.29 -14.25
C HIS A 92 5.36 1.15 -13.45
N LEU A 93 4.59 0.39 -12.69
CA LEU A 93 5.12 -0.73 -11.91
C LEU A 93 5.62 -1.87 -12.81
N ILE A 94 4.88 -2.20 -13.87
CA ILE A 94 5.27 -3.26 -14.82
C ILE A 94 6.58 -2.89 -15.52
N GLU A 95 6.76 -1.64 -15.94
CA GLU A 95 7.99 -1.16 -16.56
C GLU A 95 9.20 -1.28 -15.62
N ARG A 96 8.96 -1.24 -14.32
CA ARG A 96 10.00 -1.39 -13.29
C ARG A 96 10.18 -2.84 -12.82
N GLY A 97 9.55 -3.78 -13.50
CA GLY A 97 9.72 -5.21 -13.24
C GLY A 97 8.84 -5.76 -12.11
N VAL A 98 7.80 -5.04 -11.71
CA VAL A 98 6.83 -5.52 -10.75
C VAL A 98 5.70 -6.26 -11.46
N GLU A 99 5.38 -7.47 -11.01
CA GLU A 99 4.20 -8.18 -11.50
C GLU A 99 2.95 -7.58 -10.86
N VAL A 100 2.03 -7.11 -11.70
CA VAL A 100 0.77 -6.51 -11.26
C VAL A 100 -0.37 -7.27 -11.91
N SER A 101 -1.40 -7.59 -11.11
CA SER A 101 -2.59 -8.28 -11.61
C SER A 101 -3.30 -7.49 -12.70
N GLU A 102 -4.17 -8.15 -13.44
CA GLU A 102 -5.13 -7.45 -14.29
C GLU A 102 -6.01 -6.54 -13.44
N ILE A 103 -6.47 -5.45 -14.06
CA ILE A 103 -7.39 -4.51 -13.41
C ILE A 103 -8.78 -5.14 -13.34
N ARG A 104 -9.47 -4.92 -12.22
CA ARG A 104 -10.86 -5.32 -11.99
C ARG A 104 -11.64 -4.16 -11.39
N HIS A 105 -12.96 -4.22 -11.49
CA HIS A 105 -13.82 -3.23 -10.85
C HIS A 105 -15.00 -3.90 -10.13
N LYS A 106 -15.53 -3.21 -9.14
CA LYS A 106 -16.68 -3.67 -8.35
C LYS A 106 -17.91 -3.85 -9.22
N ILE A 107 -18.65 -4.93 -9.01
CA ILE A 107 -19.97 -5.16 -9.58
C ILE A 107 -20.90 -5.79 -8.53
N PRO A 108 -22.14 -5.33 -8.39
CA PRO A 108 -22.65 -4.02 -8.82
C PRO A 108 -22.01 -2.88 -8.00
N ILE A 109 -21.77 -1.74 -8.61
CA ILE A 109 -21.07 -0.63 -7.92
C ILE A 109 -21.94 -0.05 -6.80
N ASP A 110 -23.24 0.10 -7.05
CA ASP A 110 -24.15 0.75 -6.11
C ASP A 110 -24.52 -0.13 -4.91
N ALA A 111 -24.35 -1.43 -5.01
CA ALA A 111 -24.67 -2.40 -3.96
C ALA A 111 -23.62 -3.51 -3.93
N TRP A 112 -22.36 -3.10 -3.80
CA TRP A 112 -21.24 -4.04 -3.88
C TRP A 112 -21.26 -5.05 -2.75
N ASP A 113 -21.18 -6.31 -3.10
CA ASP A 113 -21.19 -7.46 -2.21
C ASP A 113 -19.90 -8.31 -2.31
N GLY A 114 -18.84 -7.76 -2.88
CA GLY A 114 -17.55 -8.45 -3.06
C GLY A 114 -17.30 -8.94 -4.47
N GLY A 115 -18.24 -8.76 -5.41
CA GLY A 115 -18.08 -9.20 -6.80
C GLY A 115 -17.23 -8.24 -7.63
N PHE A 116 -16.56 -8.79 -8.65
CA PHE A 116 -15.72 -8.04 -9.58
C PHE A 116 -15.98 -8.44 -11.02
N ALA A 117 -15.80 -7.48 -11.93
CA ALA A 117 -15.70 -7.70 -13.36
C ALA A 117 -14.33 -7.26 -13.87
N ALA A 118 -13.93 -7.79 -15.02
CA ALA A 118 -12.65 -7.46 -15.64
C ALA A 118 -12.62 -6.01 -16.14
N GLY A 119 -11.45 -5.37 -15.99
CA GLY A 119 -11.19 -4.04 -16.50
C GLY A 119 -11.52 -2.91 -15.53
N LEU A 120 -11.21 -1.70 -15.97
CA LEU A 120 -11.54 -0.47 -15.25
C LEU A 120 -13.04 -0.22 -15.24
N ASP A 121 -13.55 0.38 -14.17
CA ASP A 121 -14.84 1.05 -14.22
C ASP A 121 -14.78 2.15 -15.28
N PRO A 122 -15.61 2.09 -16.34
CA PRO A 122 -15.55 3.08 -17.42
C PRO A 122 -15.80 4.49 -16.94
N ALA A 123 -16.56 4.66 -15.85
CA ALA A 123 -16.86 5.97 -15.26
C ALA A 123 -15.78 6.44 -14.29
N HIS A 124 -14.73 5.65 -14.01
CA HIS A 124 -13.67 5.99 -13.08
C HIS A 124 -14.17 6.49 -11.71
N ARG A 125 -15.19 5.83 -11.18
CA ARG A 125 -15.74 6.18 -9.87
C ARG A 125 -14.70 5.93 -8.79
N ASP A 126 -14.74 6.76 -7.77
CA ASP A 126 -13.83 6.62 -6.63
C ASP A 126 -14.01 5.25 -5.97
N TYR A 127 -12.90 4.60 -5.65
CA TYR A 127 -12.85 3.31 -4.94
C TYR A 127 -13.43 2.12 -5.71
N ALA A 128 -13.64 2.24 -7.02
CA ALA A 128 -14.30 1.21 -7.80
C ALA A 128 -13.35 0.24 -8.49
N SER A 129 -12.14 0.66 -8.83
CA SER A 129 -11.20 -0.13 -9.63
C SER A 129 -9.94 -0.48 -8.85
N PHE A 130 -9.41 -1.70 -9.07
CA PHE A 130 -8.30 -2.28 -8.30
C PHE A 130 -7.33 -3.06 -9.17
N ALA A 131 -6.10 -3.16 -8.70
CA ALA A 131 -5.11 -4.12 -9.15
C ALA A 131 -4.19 -4.47 -7.98
N ASP A 132 -3.55 -5.64 -8.01
CA ASP A 132 -2.74 -6.12 -6.91
C ASP A 132 -1.29 -6.34 -7.31
N PHE A 133 -0.39 -6.15 -6.36
CA PHE A 133 0.99 -6.64 -6.47
C PHE A 133 1.47 -7.13 -5.11
N SER A 134 2.54 -7.91 -5.11
CA SER A 134 3.13 -8.43 -3.88
C SER A 134 4.60 -8.05 -3.80
N ASP A 135 5.10 -7.92 -2.57
CA ASP A 135 6.53 -7.78 -2.34
C ASP A 135 7.24 -9.14 -2.47
N PRO A 136 8.58 -9.19 -2.37
CA PRO A 136 9.31 -10.45 -2.54
C PRO A 136 8.93 -11.57 -1.58
N ASP A 137 8.39 -11.25 -0.40
CA ASP A 137 7.92 -12.24 0.58
C ASP A 137 6.47 -12.64 0.39
N GLY A 138 5.71 -11.91 -0.44
CA GLY A 138 4.30 -12.15 -0.66
C GLY A 138 3.36 -11.25 0.14
N ASN A 139 3.87 -10.22 0.82
CA ASN A 139 2.99 -9.19 1.39
C ASN A 139 2.26 -8.51 0.24
N ARG A 140 0.92 -8.51 0.31
CA ARG A 140 0.08 -8.11 -0.81
C ARG A 140 -0.45 -6.71 -0.66
N TRP A 141 -0.27 -5.93 -1.70
CA TRP A 141 -0.77 -4.57 -1.85
C TRP A 141 -1.94 -4.53 -2.82
N VAL A 142 -2.88 -3.66 -2.55
CA VAL A 142 -4.00 -3.38 -3.45
C VAL A 142 -3.90 -1.93 -3.91
N LEU A 143 -3.79 -1.74 -5.21
CA LEU A 143 -3.92 -0.42 -5.82
C LEU A 143 -5.40 -0.13 -6.02
N GLN A 144 -5.84 1.06 -5.63
CA GLN A 144 -7.23 1.49 -5.75
C GLN A 144 -7.29 2.88 -6.37
N GLU A 145 -8.14 3.05 -7.39
CA GLU A 145 -8.27 4.35 -8.05
C GLU A 145 -9.22 5.26 -7.29
N ARG A 146 -8.77 6.50 -7.08
CA ARG A 146 -9.56 7.56 -6.49
C ARG A 146 -9.09 8.91 -7.02
N GLY A 147 -10.04 9.80 -7.33
CA GLY A 147 -9.72 11.14 -7.78
C GLY A 147 -9.23 11.20 -9.21
N TYR A 148 -9.64 10.26 -10.06
CA TYR A 148 -9.30 10.28 -11.48
C TYR A 148 -9.83 11.56 -12.12
N TYR A 149 -8.96 12.23 -12.85
CA TYR A 149 -9.33 13.45 -13.56
C TYR A 149 -9.22 13.20 -15.06
N ASN A 150 -10.34 13.39 -15.75
CA ASN A 150 -10.43 13.35 -17.20
C ASN A 150 -10.77 14.77 -17.68
N PRO A 151 -9.78 15.52 -18.20
CA PRO A 151 -10.02 16.88 -18.66
C PRO A 151 -10.95 16.97 -19.88
#